data_5ed33e4fda12f1f73fad0d814a675781
#
_entry.id   5ed33e4fda12f1f73fad0d814a675781
#
_cell.length_a   1.000
_cell.length_b   1.000
_cell.length_c   1.000
_cell.angle_alpha   90.00
_cell.angle_beta   90.00
_cell.angle_gamma   90.00
#
_symmetry.space_group_name_H-M   'P 1'
#
loop_
_entity.id
_entity.type
_entity.pdbx_description
1 polymer ?
#
loop_
_entity_poly.entity_id
_entity_poly.type
_entity_poly.pdbx_seq_one_letter_code
_entity_poly.pdbx_strand_id
1 'polypeptide(L)'
;MSETIELLPTPSSVAQARRWSRDVLDRVGAPELAETMALLVSELVSNVVLHARTPCSLTIDEDDGRIRVEVQDGSDRLPGVNGRTDPLAQSGRGMQLVDGLSSAHGVEADPLGGKRVWFELEVPTVR
;
A
#
# COMPACT_ATOMS: atom_id res chain seq x y z
N MET A 1 -11.14 -10.71 7.69
CA MET A 1 -9.96 -11.51 7.36
C MET A 1 -8.78 -10.58 7.09
N SER A 2 -7.64 -10.86 7.70
CA SER A 2 -6.46 -10.00 7.61
C SER A 2 -5.21 -10.84 7.39
N GLU A 3 -4.35 -10.42 6.47
CA GLU A 3 -3.07 -11.08 6.21
C GLU A 3 -1.97 -10.04 6.14
N THR A 4 -0.79 -10.39 6.61
CA THR A 4 0.36 -9.49 6.65
C THR A 4 1.60 -10.21 6.15
N ILE A 5 2.42 -9.49 5.38
CA ILE A 5 3.74 -9.96 4.96
C ILE A 5 4.79 -8.92 5.34
N GLU A 6 5.96 -9.41 5.78
CA GLU A 6 7.10 -8.53 6.07
C GLU A 6 8.00 -8.47 4.85
N LEU A 7 8.46 -7.27 4.51
CA LEU A 7 9.27 -7.04 3.33
C LEU A 7 10.54 -6.28 3.68
N LEU A 8 11.64 -6.67 3.04
CA LEU A 8 12.91 -5.96 3.15
C LEU A 8 12.93 -4.78 2.17
N PRO A 9 13.73 -3.74 2.42
CA PRO A 9 13.79 -2.58 1.52
C PRO A 9 14.67 -2.86 0.29
N THR A 10 14.31 -3.87 -0.47
CA THR A 10 15.03 -4.31 -1.66
C THR A 10 14.10 -4.28 -2.87
N PRO A 11 14.64 -4.06 -4.08
CA PRO A 11 13.80 -4.01 -5.28
C PRO A 11 12.95 -5.25 -5.51
N SER A 12 13.47 -6.43 -5.14
CA SER A 12 12.72 -7.68 -5.31
C SER A 12 11.44 -7.74 -4.49
N SER A 13 11.35 -6.93 -3.43
CA SER A 13 10.16 -6.88 -2.59
C SER A 13 8.94 -6.34 -3.33
N VAL A 14 9.14 -5.50 -4.35
CA VAL A 14 8.02 -4.97 -5.14
C VAL A 14 7.30 -6.10 -5.87
N ALA A 15 8.06 -6.96 -6.54
CA ALA A 15 7.47 -8.11 -7.25
C ALA A 15 6.86 -9.11 -6.26
N GLN A 16 7.52 -9.32 -5.12
CA GLN A 16 7.01 -10.20 -4.08
C GLN A 16 5.66 -9.69 -3.56
N ALA A 17 5.57 -8.40 -3.31
CA ALA A 17 4.34 -7.78 -2.81
C ALA A 17 3.20 -7.92 -3.82
N ARG A 18 3.48 -7.74 -5.10
CA ARG A 18 2.47 -7.90 -6.15
C ARG A 18 1.91 -9.32 -6.18
N ARG A 19 2.80 -10.31 -6.18
CA ARG A 19 2.36 -11.71 -6.21
C ARG A 19 1.54 -12.06 -4.98
N TRP A 20 2.04 -11.66 -3.81
CA TRP A 20 1.36 -11.93 -2.56
C TRP A 20 -0.04 -11.28 -2.53
N SER A 21 -0.14 -10.04 -2.99
CA SER A 21 -1.43 -9.34 -2.98
C SER A 21 -2.45 -10.01 -3.90
N ARG A 22 -2.02 -10.52 -5.06
CA ARG A 22 -2.92 -11.26 -5.94
C ARG A 22 -3.42 -12.53 -5.28
N ASP A 23 -2.53 -13.24 -4.58
CA ASP A 23 -2.92 -14.47 -3.88
C ASP A 23 -3.92 -14.17 -2.77
N VAL A 24 -3.72 -13.08 -2.03
CA VAL A 24 -4.66 -12.68 -0.99
C VAL A 24 -6.04 -12.38 -1.60
N LEU A 25 -6.07 -11.65 -2.72
CA LEU A 25 -7.35 -11.32 -3.36
C LEU A 25 -8.09 -12.56 -3.84
N ASP A 26 -7.36 -13.56 -4.32
CA ASP A 26 -7.99 -14.84 -4.69
C ASP A 26 -8.62 -15.49 -3.46
N ARG A 27 -7.93 -15.46 -2.32
CA ARG A 27 -8.44 -16.06 -1.09
C ARG A 27 -9.65 -15.34 -0.53
N VAL A 28 -9.70 -14.02 -0.66
CA VAL A 28 -10.85 -13.26 -0.15
C VAL A 28 -11.99 -13.18 -1.16
N GLY A 29 -11.82 -13.75 -2.34
CA GLY A 29 -12.89 -13.80 -3.33
C GLY A 29 -13.08 -12.52 -4.14
N ALA A 30 -12.02 -11.75 -4.33
CA ALA A 30 -12.07 -10.50 -5.08
C ALA A 30 -11.01 -10.45 -6.20
N PRO A 31 -10.94 -11.47 -7.06
CA PRO A 31 -9.91 -11.50 -8.10
C PRO A 31 -10.05 -10.39 -9.12
N GLU A 32 -11.24 -9.79 -9.27
CA GLU A 32 -11.45 -8.68 -10.19
C GLU A 32 -10.68 -7.43 -9.79
N LEU A 33 -10.22 -7.33 -8.54
CA LEU A 33 -9.42 -6.20 -8.08
C LEU A 33 -7.92 -6.44 -8.19
N ALA A 34 -7.50 -7.62 -8.67
CA ALA A 34 -6.08 -8.00 -8.62
C ALA A 34 -5.17 -7.04 -9.37
N GLU A 35 -5.57 -6.56 -10.54
CA GLU A 35 -4.73 -5.65 -11.32
C GLU A 35 -4.59 -4.29 -10.64
N THR A 36 -5.70 -3.73 -10.17
CA THR A 36 -5.68 -2.45 -9.44
C THR A 36 -4.85 -2.58 -8.18
N MET A 37 -5.07 -3.67 -7.44
CA MET A 37 -4.33 -3.91 -6.21
C MET A 37 -2.83 -4.02 -6.46
N ALA A 38 -2.43 -4.79 -7.48
CA ALA A 38 -1.02 -4.97 -7.78
C ALA A 38 -0.35 -3.64 -8.14
N LEU A 39 -1.07 -2.79 -8.89
CA LEU A 39 -0.55 -1.48 -9.28
C LEU A 39 -0.34 -0.59 -8.04
N LEU A 40 -1.35 -0.48 -7.18
CA LEU A 40 -1.26 0.39 -6.00
C LEU A 40 -0.23 -0.13 -5.00
N VAL A 41 -0.20 -1.43 -4.76
CA VAL A 41 0.78 -2.04 -3.87
C VAL A 41 2.20 -1.80 -4.39
N SER A 42 2.41 -1.93 -5.70
CA SER A 42 3.72 -1.68 -6.30
C SER A 42 4.20 -0.27 -6.03
N GLU A 43 3.31 0.72 -6.17
CA GLU A 43 3.67 2.11 -5.94
C GLU A 43 4.05 2.35 -4.48
N LEU A 44 3.26 1.82 -3.53
CA LEU A 44 3.55 2.04 -2.12
C LEU A 44 4.82 1.34 -1.67
N VAL A 45 5.04 0.11 -2.11
CA VAL A 45 6.24 -0.63 -1.74
C VAL A 45 7.48 -0.04 -2.41
N SER A 46 7.36 0.41 -3.68
CA SER A 46 8.45 1.10 -4.35
C SER A 46 8.89 2.35 -3.57
N ASN A 47 7.93 3.09 -3.05
CA ASN A 47 8.24 4.29 -2.26
C ASN A 47 9.01 3.93 -0.98
N VAL A 48 8.67 2.83 -0.34
CA VAL A 48 9.43 2.38 0.82
C VAL A 48 10.87 2.01 0.42
N VAL A 49 11.02 1.25 -0.65
CA VAL A 49 12.34 0.83 -1.12
C VAL A 49 13.21 2.03 -1.50
N LEU A 50 12.64 3.00 -2.19
CA LEU A 50 13.39 4.15 -2.72
C LEU A 50 13.63 5.25 -1.69
N HIS A 51 12.69 5.46 -0.79
CA HIS A 51 12.71 6.65 0.07
C HIS A 51 12.83 6.33 1.55
N ALA A 52 12.01 5.44 2.07
CA ALA A 52 12.06 5.09 3.50
C ALA A 52 13.30 4.25 3.81
N ARG A 53 13.62 3.30 2.94
CA ARG A 53 14.79 2.41 3.07
C ARG A 53 14.81 1.64 4.39
N THR A 54 13.65 1.27 4.88
CA THR A 54 13.50 0.45 6.07
C THR A 54 12.70 -0.78 5.71
N PRO A 55 12.76 -1.85 6.51
CA PRO A 55 11.80 -2.93 6.36
C PRO A 55 10.39 -2.38 6.51
N CYS A 56 9.42 -3.04 5.90
CA CYS A 56 8.03 -2.63 6.03
C CYS A 56 7.14 -3.85 6.17
N SER A 57 5.93 -3.61 6.67
CA SER A 57 4.89 -4.62 6.67
C SER A 57 3.78 -4.17 5.73
N LEU A 58 3.25 -5.13 5.00
CA LEU A 58 2.12 -4.92 4.09
C LEU A 58 0.97 -5.75 4.62
N THR A 59 -0.14 -5.11 4.94
CA THR A 59 -1.31 -5.77 5.50
C THR A 59 -2.50 -5.55 4.57
N ILE A 60 -3.22 -6.62 4.27
CA ILE A 60 -4.47 -6.55 3.53
C ILE A 60 -5.55 -7.10 4.44
N ASP A 61 -6.56 -6.27 4.68
CA ASP A 61 -7.68 -6.60 5.53
C ASP A 61 -8.98 -6.48 4.74
N GLU A 62 -9.80 -7.52 4.75
CA GLU A 62 -11.07 -7.53 4.06
C GLU A 62 -12.19 -7.61 5.09
N ASP A 63 -13.16 -6.70 4.97
CA ASP A 63 -14.30 -6.67 5.87
C ASP A 63 -15.50 -6.09 5.12
N ASP A 64 -16.55 -6.90 5.00
CA ASP A 64 -17.83 -6.48 4.45
C ASP A 64 -17.72 -5.81 3.08
N GLY A 65 -16.95 -6.43 2.18
CA GLY A 65 -16.80 -5.94 0.81
C GLY A 65 -15.85 -4.76 0.67
N ARG A 66 -15.14 -4.41 1.72
CA ARG A 66 -14.14 -3.36 1.68
C ARG A 66 -12.77 -3.95 1.96
N ILE A 67 -11.81 -3.58 1.15
CA ILE A 67 -10.45 -4.06 1.31
C ILE A 67 -9.57 -2.87 1.68
N ARG A 68 -8.91 -2.97 2.84
CA ARG A 68 -7.98 -1.96 3.31
C ARG A 68 -6.56 -2.50 3.20
N VAL A 69 -5.69 -1.70 2.66
CA VAL A 69 -4.27 -2.04 2.50
C VAL A 69 -3.45 -1.02 3.26
N GLU A 70 -2.51 -1.50 4.08
CA GLU A 70 -1.62 -0.63 4.83
C GLU A 70 -0.18 -1.06 4.58
N VAL A 71 0.67 -0.08 4.34
CA VAL A 71 2.12 -0.30 4.30
C VAL A 71 2.71 0.50 5.44
N GLN A 72 3.33 -0.19 6.40
CA GLN A 72 3.97 0.46 7.54
C GLN A 72 5.48 0.29 7.44
N ASP A 73 6.20 1.40 7.50
CA ASP A 73 7.66 1.39 7.48
C ASP A 73 8.20 2.07 8.73
N GLY A 74 9.53 2.03 8.89
CA GLY A 74 10.19 2.59 10.06
C GLY A 74 10.65 4.04 9.92
N SER A 75 10.33 4.69 8.81
CA SER A 75 10.77 6.06 8.58
C SER A 75 9.85 7.05 9.28
N ASP A 76 10.44 7.99 10.01
CA ASP A 76 9.67 9.05 10.65
C ASP A 76 9.33 10.19 9.69
N ARG A 77 9.83 10.13 8.46
CA ARG A 77 9.59 11.17 7.48
C ARG A 77 8.24 10.96 6.82
N LEU A 78 7.31 11.87 7.09
CA LEU A 78 6.01 11.85 6.44
C LEU A 78 6.10 12.54 5.08
N PRO A 79 5.26 12.14 4.11
CA PRO A 79 5.18 12.85 2.84
C PRO A 79 4.87 14.33 3.07
N GLY A 80 5.64 15.20 2.41
CA GLY A 80 5.41 16.63 2.49
C GLY A 80 5.78 17.30 3.79
N VAL A 81 6.36 16.60 4.75
CA VAL A 81 6.66 17.15 6.06
C VAL A 81 7.58 18.36 5.97
N ASN A 82 8.55 18.31 5.08
CA ASN A 82 9.51 19.40 4.96
C ASN A 82 9.07 20.50 4.01
N GLY A 83 7.86 20.44 3.51
CA GLY A 83 7.36 21.39 2.52
C GLY A 83 8.14 21.32 1.22
N ARG A 84 8.92 20.29 1.03
CA ARG A 84 9.75 20.13 -0.15
C ARG A 84 9.18 19.07 -1.05
N THR A 85 9.79 17.91 -1.06
CA THR A 85 9.34 16.87 -1.94
C THR A 85 8.64 15.80 -1.15
N ASP A 86 7.40 15.53 -1.51
CA ASP A 86 6.66 14.40 -1.00
C ASP A 86 7.19 13.15 -1.71
N PRO A 87 7.76 12.18 -0.99
CA PRO A 87 8.27 10.97 -1.64
C PRO A 87 7.23 10.25 -2.49
N LEU A 88 5.96 10.28 -2.10
CA LEU A 88 4.91 9.67 -2.90
C LEU A 88 4.65 10.45 -4.18
N ALA A 89 4.75 11.77 -4.12
CA ALA A 89 4.58 12.60 -5.31
C ALA A 89 5.77 12.49 -6.25
N GLN A 90 6.96 12.22 -5.70
CA GLN A 90 8.16 12.09 -6.52
C GLN A 90 8.12 10.90 -7.45
N SER A 91 7.41 9.86 -7.09
CA SER A 91 7.25 8.71 -7.97
C SER A 91 6.52 9.11 -9.24
N GLY A 92 5.92 10.32 -9.22
CA GLY A 92 5.19 10.86 -10.35
C GLY A 92 3.78 10.33 -10.47
N ARG A 93 3.47 9.24 -9.81
CA ARG A 93 2.17 8.61 -9.98
C ARG A 93 1.60 8.00 -8.72
N GLY A 94 2.43 7.79 -7.68
CA GLY A 94 1.97 7.07 -6.51
C GLY A 94 0.69 7.63 -5.93
N MET A 95 0.71 8.91 -5.55
CA MET A 95 -0.48 9.52 -4.96
C MET A 95 -1.60 9.74 -5.96
N GLN A 96 -1.28 10.01 -7.22
CA GLN A 96 -2.31 10.16 -8.24
C GLN A 96 -3.07 8.85 -8.47
N LEU A 97 -2.34 7.73 -8.48
CA LEU A 97 -2.99 6.43 -8.65
C LEU A 97 -3.82 6.08 -7.43
N VAL A 98 -3.29 6.30 -6.23
CA VAL A 98 -4.03 6.02 -5.01
C VAL A 98 -5.28 6.89 -4.94
N ASP A 99 -5.15 8.19 -5.23
CA ASP A 99 -6.27 9.11 -5.21
C ASP A 99 -7.33 8.74 -6.25
N GLY A 100 -6.90 8.36 -7.46
CA GLY A 100 -7.83 8.07 -8.55
C GLY A 100 -8.50 6.71 -8.50
N LEU A 101 -7.86 5.72 -7.87
CA LEU A 101 -8.34 4.34 -7.91
C LEU A 101 -8.88 3.83 -6.58
N SER A 102 -8.58 4.51 -5.47
CA SER A 102 -9.07 4.07 -4.17
C SER A 102 -10.32 4.83 -3.76
N SER A 103 -11.12 4.21 -2.90
CA SER A 103 -12.30 4.87 -2.33
C SER A 103 -11.92 5.78 -1.15
N ALA A 104 -10.79 5.50 -0.50
CA ALA A 104 -10.25 6.31 0.57
C ALA A 104 -8.76 6.03 0.68
N HIS A 105 -7.99 6.98 1.19
CA HIS A 105 -6.57 6.79 1.44
C HIS A 105 -6.07 7.79 2.47
N GLY A 106 -4.88 7.52 3.01
CA GLY A 106 -4.29 8.43 3.97
C GLY A 106 -2.87 8.04 4.34
N VAL A 107 -2.25 8.91 5.13
CA VAL A 107 -0.92 8.71 5.69
C VAL A 107 -0.99 9.08 7.16
N GLU A 108 -0.45 8.22 8.02
CA GLU A 108 -0.47 8.45 9.46
C GLU A 108 0.91 8.19 10.05
N ALA A 109 1.34 9.07 10.96
CA ALA A 109 2.53 8.81 11.75
C ALA A 109 2.18 7.78 12.83
N ASP A 110 3.09 6.82 13.07
CA ASP A 110 2.93 5.87 14.15
C ASP A 110 3.53 6.50 15.41
N PRO A 111 2.80 6.54 16.54
CA PRO A 111 3.34 7.10 17.79
C PRO A 111 4.60 6.39 18.26
N LEU A 112 4.80 5.14 17.89
CA LEU A 112 5.97 4.36 18.28
C LEU A 112 7.12 4.47 17.30
N GLY A 113 7.00 5.32 16.29
CA GLY A 113 7.99 5.50 15.24
C GLY A 113 7.52 4.90 13.92
N GLY A 114 7.92 5.56 12.82
CA GLY A 114 7.52 5.12 11.49
C GLY A 114 6.22 5.74 11.03
N LYS A 115 5.72 5.25 9.91
CA LYS A 115 4.47 5.75 9.35
C LYS A 115 3.70 4.64 8.67
N ARG A 116 2.41 4.87 8.47
CA ARG A 116 1.52 4.00 7.71
C ARG A 116 0.95 4.79 6.55
N VAL A 117 1.02 4.19 5.37
CA VAL A 117 0.31 4.68 4.20
C VAL A 117 -0.75 3.65 3.88
N TRP A 118 -1.98 4.08 3.66
CA TRP A 118 -3.08 3.13 3.48
C TRP A 118 -4.03 3.58 2.38
N PHE A 119 -4.74 2.62 1.82
CA PHE A 119 -5.85 2.91 0.92
C PHE A 119 -6.93 1.84 1.09
N GLU A 120 -8.13 2.16 0.61
CA GLU A 120 -9.25 1.23 0.62
C GLU A 120 -9.83 1.10 -0.78
N LEU A 121 -10.26 -0.11 -1.09
CA LEU A 121 -10.98 -0.42 -2.31
C LEU A 121 -12.29 -1.10 -1.94
N GLU A 122 -13.32 -0.86 -2.74
CA GLU A 122 -14.59 -1.54 -2.55
C GLU A 122 -14.70 -2.68 -3.56
N VAL A 123 -15.11 -3.85 -3.06
CA VAL A 123 -15.37 -4.99 -3.94
C VAL A 123 -16.66 -4.72 -4.69
N PRO A 124 -16.65 -4.77 -6.04
CA PRO A 124 -17.88 -4.52 -6.79
C PRO A 124 -18.97 -5.51 -6.40
N THR A 125 -20.18 -4.99 -6.23
CA THR A 125 -21.34 -5.83 -5.94
C THR A 125 -21.88 -6.37 -7.27
N VAL A 126 -21.97 -7.68 -7.36
CA VAL A 126 -22.50 -8.33 -8.55
C VAL A 126 -23.95 -8.70 -8.29
N ARG A 127 -24.82 -8.33 -9.20
CA ARG A 127 -26.23 -8.64 -9.11
C ARG A 127 -26.63 -9.62 -10.19
#